data_661d48bed7228b660e584acc0441d253
#
_entry.id   661d48bed7228b660e584acc0441d253
#
_cell.length_a   1.000
_cell.length_b   1.000
_cell.length_c   1.000
_cell.angle_alpha   90.00
_cell.angle_beta   90.00
_cell.angle_gamma   90.00
#
_symmetry.space_group_name_H-M   'P 1'
#
loop_
_entity.id
_entity.type
_entity.pdbx_description
1 polymer ?
#
loop_
_entity_poly.entity_id
_entity_poly.type
_entity_poly.pdbx_seq_one_letter_code
_entity_poly.pdbx_strand_id
1 'polypeptide(L)'
;EPRPIRRLAIELEINQHHGAEERAADAAGKAQLRQQVIAGLYARRCEQARQLAQARLILCLGDQVTGPLPRQLMAEHYFAEQRRFHLSLQAQRVNFDQFLQVRGQTVEQFRAELHANAERKLRSRLGLLLVADKEGLWPSQAEVDAALAAWDDKRDGERTFPANDARKARQKLASQRAEAFVLEHSTLLPPPAQPTIVETA
;
A
#
# COMPACT_ATOMS: atom_id res chain seq x y z
N GLU A 1 0.44 -11.71 10.01
CA GLU A 1 1.36 -11.67 11.16
C GLU A 1 2.57 -10.79 10.88
N PRO A 2 3.10 -10.08 11.90
CA PRO A 2 4.32 -9.30 11.76
C PRO A 2 5.53 -10.24 11.53
N ARG A 3 6.45 -9.83 10.65
CA ARG A 3 7.66 -10.60 10.39
C ARG A 3 8.54 -10.68 11.65
N PRO A 4 9.22 -11.81 11.91
CA PRO A 4 10.13 -11.94 13.05
C PRO A 4 11.28 -10.93 12.97
N ILE A 5 11.76 -10.46 14.13
CA ILE A 5 12.89 -9.52 14.22
C ILE A 5 14.19 -10.32 14.19
N ARG A 6 15.06 -10.03 13.22
CA ARG A 6 16.38 -10.63 13.17
C ARG A 6 17.31 -9.92 14.16
N ARG A 7 18.14 -10.67 14.86
CA ARG A 7 19.15 -10.12 15.80
C ARG A 7 20.04 -9.07 15.13
N LEU A 8 20.46 -9.34 13.90
CA LEU A 8 21.24 -8.39 13.11
C LEU A 8 20.54 -7.04 12.91
N ALA A 9 19.21 -7.02 12.76
CA ALA A 9 18.44 -5.77 12.60
C ALA A 9 18.46 -4.94 13.89
N ILE A 10 18.49 -5.57 15.06
CA ILE A 10 18.61 -4.88 16.35
C ILE A 10 19.99 -4.25 16.46
N GLU A 11 21.05 -5.01 16.16
CA GLU A 11 22.44 -4.54 16.20
C GLU A 11 22.66 -3.36 15.22
N LEU A 12 22.11 -3.45 13.99
CA LEU A 12 22.20 -2.38 13.00
C LEU A 12 21.48 -1.11 13.47
N GLU A 13 20.29 -1.21 14.03
CA GLU A 13 19.52 -0.07 14.53
C GLU A 13 20.25 0.60 15.69
N ILE A 14 20.80 -0.18 16.63
CA ILE A 14 21.61 0.36 17.74
C ILE A 14 22.83 1.09 17.22
N ASN A 15 23.59 0.48 16.31
CA ASN A 15 24.80 1.09 15.76
C ASN A 15 24.54 2.36 14.97
N GLN A 16 23.44 2.40 14.20
CA GLN A 16 23.11 3.56 13.35
C GLN A 16 22.54 4.75 14.11
N HIS A 17 21.71 4.49 15.11
CA HIS A 17 20.93 5.55 15.77
C HIS A 17 21.27 5.78 17.25
N HIS A 18 21.84 4.79 17.92
CA HIS A 18 22.08 4.79 19.36
C HIS A 18 23.54 4.43 19.76
N GLY A 19 24.46 4.37 18.81
CA GLY A 19 25.83 3.92 19.08
C GLY A 19 26.61 4.76 20.09
N ALA A 20 26.29 6.06 20.26
CA ALA A 20 26.87 6.90 21.29
C ALA A 20 26.31 6.59 22.69
N GLU A 21 25.00 6.37 22.79
CA GLU A 21 24.29 6.03 24.02
C GLU A 21 24.72 4.64 24.51
N GLU A 22 24.85 3.68 23.62
CA GLU A 22 25.31 2.32 23.94
C GLU A 22 26.73 2.32 24.51
N ARG A 23 27.64 3.13 23.95
CA ARG A 23 29.04 3.22 24.45
C ARG A 23 29.13 3.89 25.82
N ALA A 24 28.23 4.81 26.12
CA ALA A 24 28.20 5.54 27.38
C ALA A 24 27.44 4.80 28.51
N ALA A 25 26.59 3.81 28.15
CA ALA A 25 25.75 3.10 29.09
C ALA A 25 26.47 1.96 29.82
N ASP A 26 26.09 1.73 31.06
CA ASP A 26 26.44 0.53 31.82
C ASP A 26 25.67 -0.71 31.30
N ALA A 27 25.87 -1.88 31.92
CA ALA A 27 25.23 -3.12 31.50
C ALA A 27 23.69 -3.05 31.59
N ALA A 28 23.14 -2.36 32.58
CA ALA A 28 21.68 -2.21 32.74
C ALA A 28 21.11 -1.24 31.68
N GLY A 29 21.81 -0.13 31.42
CA GLY A 29 21.45 0.82 30.37
C GLY A 29 21.47 0.20 28.99
N LYS A 30 22.45 -0.65 28.67
CA LYS A 30 22.52 -1.41 27.40
C LYS A 30 21.34 -2.37 27.23
N ALA A 31 20.96 -3.08 28.30
CA ALA A 31 19.81 -3.98 28.27
C ALA A 31 18.49 -3.20 28.06
N GLN A 32 18.35 -2.06 28.71
CA GLN A 32 17.18 -1.17 28.55
C GLN A 32 17.11 -0.59 27.12
N LEU A 33 18.20 -0.08 26.58
CA LEU A 33 18.31 0.42 25.21
C LEU A 33 17.90 -0.66 24.20
N ARG A 34 18.43 -1.86 24.38
CA ARG A 34 18.09 -3.00 23.52
C ARG A 34 16.59 -3.34 23.56
N GLN A 35 15.95 -3.31 24.71
CA GLN A 35 14.51 -3.51 24.84
C GLN A 35 13.72 -2.40 24.14
N GLN A 36 14.12 -1.15 24.24
CA GLN A 36 13.48 -0.02 23.56
C GLN A 36 13.57 -0.17 22.04
N VAL A 37 14.74 -0.54 21.51
CA VAL A 37 14.94 -0.79 20.06
C VAL A 37 14.09 -1.95 19.59
N ILE A 38 14.02 -3.05 20.33
CA ILE A 38 13.16 -4.20 20.00
C ILE A 38 11.69 -3.77 19.97
N ALA A 39 11.22 -3.03 20.96
CA ALA A 39 9.85 -2.53 21.01
C ALA A 39 9.53 -1.61 19.81
N GLY A 40 10.43 -0.70 19.46
CA GLY A 40 10.29 0.19 18.31
C GLY A 40 10.25 -0.57 16.96
N LEU A 41 11.14 -1.53 16.77
CA LEU A 41 11.16 -2.39 15.60
C LEU A 41 9.88 -3.23 15.50
N TYR A 42 9.42 -3.75 16.62
CA TYR A 42 8.18 -4.54 16.68
C TYR A 42 6.96 -3.70 16.34
N ALA A 43 6.82 -2.50 16.91
CA ALA A 43 5.74 -1.59 16.60
C ALA A 43 5.68 -1.26 15.10
N ARG A 44 6.82 -0.95 14.48
CA ARG A 44 6.92 -0.72 13.03
C ARG A 44 6.47 -1.93 12.21
N ARG A 45 6.85 -3.14 12.61
CA ARG A 45 6.44 -4.39 11.92
C ARG A 45 4.97 -4.72 12.10
N CYS A 46 4.42 -4.46 13.29
CA CYS A 46 2.98 -4.60 13.53
C CYS A 46 2.18 -3.66 12.62
N GLU A 47 2.63 -2.41 12.48
CA GLU A 47 1.97 -1.45 11.59
C GLU A 47 2.08 -1.87 10.12
N GLN A 48 3.24 -2.33 9.66
CA GLN A 48 3.40 -2.88 8.31
C GLN A 48 2.50 -4.10 8.08
N ALA A 49 2.42 -5.02 9.04
CA ALA A 49 1.56 -6.19 8.95
C ALA A 49 0.07 -5.80 8.89
N ARG A 50 -0.34 -4.79 9.67
CA ARG A 50 -1.68 -4.22 9.65
C ARG A 50 -2.01 -3.63 8.29
N GLN A 51 -1.15 -2.80 7.72
CA GLN A 51 -1.32 -2.21 6.39
C GLN A 51 -1.44 -3.28 5.31
N LEU A 52 -0.60 -4.32 5.37
CA LEU A 52 -0.70 -5.46 4.45
C LEU A 52 -2.01 -6.24 4.61
N ALA A 53 -2.50 -6.42 5.84
CA ALA A 53 -3.77 -7.10 6.09
C ALA A 53 -4.94 -6.26 5.53
N GLN A 54 -4.93 -4.95 5.73
CA GLN A 54 -5.91 -4.03 5.17
C GLN A 54 -5.91 -4.08 3.63
N ALA A 55 -4.74 -4.00 3.00
CA ALA A 55 -4.62 -4.12 1.55
C ALA A 55 -5.13 -5.46 1.02
N ARG A 56 -4.85 -6.58 1.72
CA ARG A 56 -5.37 -7.90 1.36
C ARG A 56 -6.88 -7.98 1.48
N LEU A 57 -7.46 -7.38 2.51
CA LEU A 57 -8.91 -7.34 2.69
C LEU A 57 -9.60 -6.66 1.49
N ILE A 58 -9.06 -5.55 1.02
CA ILE A 58 -9.58 -4.85 -0.16
C ILE A 58 -9.42 -5.69 -1.44
N LEU A 59 -8.33 -6.44 -1.57
CA LEU A 59 -8.17 -7.39 -2.67
C LEU A 59 -9.19 -8.54 -2.61
N CYS A 60 -9.43 -9.09 -1.42
CA CYS A 60 -10.46 -10.13 -1.21
C CYS A 60 -11.88 -9.61 -1.53
N LEU A 61 -12.18 -8.34 -1.23
CA LEU A 61 -13.42 -7.70 -1.67
C LEU A 61 -13.52 -7.70 -3.21
N GLY A 62 -12.43 -7.40 -3.89
CA GLY A 62 -12.35 -7.45 -5.35
C GLY A 62 -12.58 -8.85 -5.92
N ASP A 63 -12.09 -9.89 -5.26
CA ASP A 63 -12.28 -11.28 -5.67
C ASP A 63 -13.76 -11.72 -5.62
N GLN A 64 -14.61 -11.02 -4.86
CA GLN A 64 -16.08 -11.23 -4.84
C GLN A 64 -16.81 -10.56 -6.00
N VAL A 65 -16.15 -9.65 -6.73
CA VAL A 65 -16.74 -8.98 -7.90
C VAL A 65 -16.67 -9.92 -9.11
N THR A 66 -17.79 -10.52 -9.46
CA THR A 66 -17.93 -11.43 -10.59
C THR A 66 -18.41 -10.72 -11.86
N GLY A 67 -18.26 -11.37 -13.00
CA GLY A 67 -18.73 -10.87 -14.29
C GLY A 67 -17.63 -10.26 -15.16
N PRO A 68 -17.96 -9.97 -16.44
CA PRO A 68 -17.02 -9.42 -17.40
C PRO A 68 -16.71 -7.96 -17.10
N LEU A 69 -15.43 -7.60 -17.17
CA LEU A 69 -15.00 -6.21 -17.06
C LEU A 69 -15.11 -5.49 -18.41
N PRO A 70 -15.52 -4.21 -18.44
CA PRO A 70 -15.52 -3.42 -19.68
C PRO A 70 -14.11 -3.32 -20.26
N ARG A 71 -13.95 -3.68 -21.54
CA ARG A 71 -12.63 -3.72 -22.22
C ARG A 71 -11.87 -2.41 -22.13
N GLN A 72 -12.57 -1.29 -22.32
CA GLN A 72 -11.95 0.04 -22.27
C GLN A 72 -11.39 0.34 -20.87
N LEU A 73 -12.17 0.06 -19.82
CA LEU A 73 -11.75 0.30 -18.44
C LEU A 73 -10.57 -0.60 -18.05
N MET A 74 -10.58 -1.85 -18.52
CA MET A 74 -9.46 -2.77 -18.32
C MET A 74 -8.19 -2.28 -19.01
N ALA A 75 -8.29 -1.79 -20.25
CA ALA A 75 -7.16 -1.23 -20.99
C ALA A 75 -6.58 0.02 -20.27
N GLU A 76 -7.43 0.94 -19.81
CA GLU A 76 -7.01 2.13 -19.05
C GLU A 76 -6.23 1.73 -17.78
N HIS A 77 -6.74 0.74 -17.03
CA HIS A 77 -6.05 0.24 -15.83
C HIS A 77 -4.73 -0.45 -16.15
N TYR A 78 -4.68 -1.27 -17.19
CA TYR A 78 -3.46 -1.94 -17.63
C TYR A 78 -2.37 -0.92 -18.00
N PHE A 79 -2.69 0.08 -18.82
CA PHE A 79 -1.74 1.13 -19.18
C PHE A 79 -1.30 1.98 -17.98
N ALA A 80 -2.20 2.23 -17.02
CA ALA A 80 -1.84 2.93 -15.80
C ALA A 80 -0.84 2.12 -14.95
N GLU A 81 -1.04 0.80 -14.80
CA GLU A 81 -0.10 -0.07 -14.09
C GLU A 81 1.24 -0.18 -14.84
N GLN A 82 1.23 -0.32 -16.16
CA GLN A 82 2.44 -0.34 -16.98
C GLN A 82 3.25 0.97 -16.80
N ARG A 83 2.58 2.12 -16.84
CA ARG A 83 3.23 3.41 -16.63
C ARG A 83 3.84 3.52 -15.22
N ARG A 84 3.12 3.12 -14.18
CA ARG A 84 3.65 3.11 -12.79
C ARG A 84 4.88 2.24 -12.67
N PHE A 85 4.84 1.06 -13.28
CA PHE A 85 5.98 0.15 -13.28
C PHE A 85 7.20 0.77 -13.96
N HIS A 86 7.05 1.37 -15.16
CA HIS A 86 8.13 2.05 -15.83
C HIS A 86 8.72 3.20 -14.99
N LEU A 87 7.88 4.02 -14.37
CA LEU A 87 8.34 5.08 -13.48
C LEU A 87 9.11 4.52 -12.27
N SER A 88 8.69 3.38 -11.72
CA SER A 88 9.41 2.74 -10.60
C SER A 88 10.79 2.22 -11.02
N LEU A 89 10.92 1.65 -12.22
CA LEU A 89 12.23 1.23 -12.77
C LEU A 89 13.16 2.43 -12.98
N GLN A 90 12.64 3.52 -13.55
CA GLN A 90 13.40 4.75 -13.74
C GLN A 90 13.88 5.34 -12.41
N ALA A 91 13.03 5.40 -11.40
CA ALA A 91 13.38 5.88 -10.07
C ALA A 91 14.48 5.02 -9.40
N GLN A 92 14.48 3.72 -9.65
CA GLN A 92 15.49 2.78 -9.15
C GLN A 92 16.72 2.65 -10.07
N ARG A 93 16.74 3.33 -11.22
CA ARG A 93 17.76 3.24 -12.26
C ARG A 93 18.02 1.79 -12.74
N VAL A 94 16.95 1.00 -12.79
CA VAL A 94 17.02 -0.41 -13.23
C VAL A 94 16.50 -0.48 -14.67
N ASN A 95 17.22 -1.20 -15.53
CA ASN A 95 16.79 -1.50 -16.88
C ASN A 95 15.75 -2.63 -16.84
N PHE A 96 14.78 -2.57 -17.75
CA PHE A 96 13.71 -3.58 -17.85
C PHE A 96 14.24 -4.99 -18.13
N ASP A 97 15.22 -5.13 -19.02
CA ASP A 97 15.81 -6.42 -19.34
C ASP A 97 16.55 -7.01 -18.13
N GLN A 98 17.30 -6.21 -17.39
CA GLN A 98 17.94 -6.61 -16.14
C GLN A 98 16.92 -7.04 -15.09
N PHE A 99 15.81 -6.31 -14.97
CA PHE A 99 14.71 -6.67 -14.07
C PHE A 99 14.15 -8.05 -14.41
N LEU A 100 13.86 -8.31 -15.69
CA LEU A 100 13.35 -9.61 -16.15
C LEU A 100 14.37 -10.74 -15.92
N GLN A 101 15.63 -10.48 -16.19
CA GLN A 101 16.71 -11.43 -16.00
C GLN A 101 16.87 -11.85 -14.53
N VAL A 102 16.85 -10.88 -13.60
CA VAL A 102 16.89 -11.16 -12.16
C VAL A 102 15.69 -11.97 -11.67
N ARG A 103 14.51 -11.75 -12.28
CA ARG A 103 13.29 -12.51 -11.94
C ARG A 103 13.19 -13.85 -12.67
N GLY A 104 14.03 -14.12 -13.66
CA GLY A 104 13.93 -15.32 -14.50
C GLY A 104 12.62 -15.38 -15.30
N GLN A 105 12.09 -14.22 -15.73
CA GLN A 105 10.80 -14.11 -16.43
C GLN A 105 10.98 -13.66 -17.88
N THR A 106 10.11 -14.14 -18.76
CA THR A 106 9.99 -13.60 -20.12
C THR A 106 9.11 -12.35 -20.14
N VAL A 107 9.19 -11.57 -21.22
CA VAL A 107 8.33 -10.40 -21.44
C VAL A 107 6.85 -10.78 -21.44
N GLU A 108 6.51 -11.93 -22.03
CA GLU A 108 5.13 -12.45 -22.11
C GLU A 108 4.61 -12.80 -20.73
N GLN A 109 5.40 -13.49 -19.91
CA GLN A 109 5.04 -13.83 -18.54
C GLN A 109 4.84 -12.57 -17.70
N PHE A 110 5.72 -11.59 -17.84
CA PHE A 110 5.58 -10.32 -17.15
C PHE A 110 4.31 -9.55 -17.58
N ARG A 111 4.01 -9.51 -18.89
CA ARG A 111 2.78 -8.87 -19.40
C ARG A 111 1.52 -9.54 -18.87
N ALA A 112 1.51 -10.86 -18.81
CA ALA A 112 0.39 -11.64 -18.25
C ALA A 112 0.21 -11.34 -16.75
N GLU A 113 1.30 -11.29 -15.97
CA GLU A 113 1.27 -10.93 -14.56
C GLU A 113 0.76 -9.51 -14.36
N LEU A 114 1.24 -8.56 -15.16
CA LEU A 114 0.81 -7.17 -15.10
C LEU A 114 -0.68 -7.01 -15.41
N HIS A 115 -1.17 -7.75 -16.41
CA HIS A 115 -2.59 -7.77 -16.77
C HIS A 115 -3.46 -8.33 -15.64
N ALA A 116 -3.07 -9.46 -15.06
CA ALA A 116 -3.77 -10.06 -13.92
C ALA A 116 -3.79 -9.13 -12.71
N ASN A 117 -2.68 -8.45 -12.42
CA ASN A 117 -2.61 -7.45 -11.35
C ASN A 117 -3.51 -6.23 -11.62
N ALA A 118 -3.55 -5.74 -12.87
CA ALA A 118 -4.43 -4.65 -13.26
C ALA A 118 -5.91 -5.03 -13.13
N GLU A 119 -6.26 -6.24 -13.55
CA GLU A 119 -7.62 -6.79 -13.40
C GLU A 119 -8.02 -6.87 -11.93
N ARG A 120 -7.18 -7.44 -11.08
CA ARG A 120 -7.44 -7.58 -9.66
C ARG A 120 -7.65 -6.24 -8.97
N LYS A 121 -6.81 -5.25 -9.27
CA LYS A 121 -6.96 -3.88 -8.75
C LYS A 121 -8.24 -3.21 -9.24
N LEU A 122 -8.60 -3.42 -10.52
CA LEU A 122 -9.85 -2.90 -11.06
C LEU A 122 -11.07 -3.51 -10.36
N ARG A 123 -11.09 -4.84 -10.15
CA ARG A 123 -12.16 -5.51 -9.40
C ARG A 123 -12.27 -4.98 -7.98
N SER A 124 -11.15 -4.80 -7.28
CA SER A 124 -11.13 -4.21 -5.93
C SER A 124 -11.71 -2.80 -5.90
N ARG A 125 -11.36 -1.96 -6.88
CA ARG A 125 -11.92 -0.62 -7.02
C ARG A 125 -13.43 -0.65 -7.28
N LEU A 126 -13.89 -1.53 -8.16
CA LEU A 126 -15.32 -1.71 -8.43
C LEU A 126 -16.05 -2.22 -7.19
N GLY A 127 -15.46 -3.15 -6.45
CA GLY A 127 -15.99 -3.64 -5.18
C GLY A 127 -16.21 -2.52 -4.16
N LEU A 128 -15.23 -1.62 -4.01
CA LEU A 128 -15.39 -0.44 -3.14
C LEU A 128 -16.50 0.50 -3.61
N LEU A 129 -16.63 0.73 -4.93
CA LEU A 129 -17.71 1.57 -5.46
C LEU A 129 -19.08 0.92 -5.28
N LEU A 130 -19.19 -0.41 -5.39
CA LEU A 130 -20.43 -1.14 -5.08
C LEU A 130 -20.81 -1.04 -3.59
N VAL A 131 -19.82 -1.12 -2.69
CA VAL A 131 -20.04 -0.86 -1.26
C VAL A 131 -20.50 0.58 -1.04
N ALA A 132 -19.84 1.55 -1.68
CA ALA A 132 -20.23 2.96 -1.57
C ALA A 132 -21.66 3.22 -2.05
N ASP A 133 -22.09 2.53 -3.10
CA ASP A 133 -23.44 2.63 -3.63
C ASP A 133 -24.46 2.00 -2.67
N LYS A 134 -24.19 0.80 -2.18
CA LYS A 134 -25.07 0.06 -1.29
C LYS A 134 -25.25 0.74 0.07
N GLU A 135 -24.18 1.30 0.62
CA GLU A 135 -24.17 1.92 1.95
C GLU A 135 -24.39 3.46 1.90
N GLY A 136 -24.68 4.02 0.72
CA GLY A 136 -24.95 5.46 0.58
C GLY A 136 -23.75 6.36 0.88
N LEU A 137 -22.54 5.91 0.61
CA LEU A 137 -21.29 6.60 0.98
C LEU A 137 -20.79 7.60 -0.09
N TRP A 138 -21.60 7.88 -1.10
CA TRP A 138 -21.25 8.86 -2.13
C TRP A 138 -21.12 10.26 -1.54
N PRO A 139 -20.08 11.02 -1.97
CA PRO A 139 -19.90 12.40 -1.52
C PRO A 139 -20.97 13.31 -2.13
N SER A 140 -21.34 14.35 -1.39
CA SER A 140 -22.15 15.47 -1.87
C SER A 140 -21.38 16.30 -2.92
N GLN A 141 -22.11 17.12 -3.71
CA GLN A 141 -21.45 17.98 -4.69
C GLN A 141 -20.49 18.97 -4.04
N ALA A 142 -20.85 19.53 -2.89
CA ALA A 142 -19.99 20.47 -2.16
C ALA A 142 -18.66 19.85 -1.73
N GLU A 143 -18.66 18.57 -1.33
CA GLU A 143 -17.43 17.85 -0.97
C GLU A 143 -16.57 17.54 -2.20
N VAL A 144 -17.18 17.27 -3.34
CA VAL A 144 -16.46 17.10 -4.61
C VAL A 144 -15.80 18.41 -5.02
N ASP A 145 -16.50 19.52 -4.93
CA ASP A 145 -16.00 20.86 -5.29
C ASP A 145 -14.84 21.27 -4.37
N ALA A 146 -14.95 21.01 -3.06
CA ALA A 146 -13.88 21.25 -2.11
C ALA A 146 -12.64 20.38 -2.40
N ALA A 147 -12.83 19.12 -2.78
CA ALA A 147 -11.73 18.24 -3.15
C ALA A 147 -11.04 18.70 -4.46
N LEU A 148 -11.79 19.21 -5.41
CA LEU A 148 -11.24 19.77 -6.66
C LEU A 148 -10.44 21.04 -6.39
N ALA A 149 -10.93 21.95 -5.57
CA ALA A 149 -10.19 23.15 -5.16
C ALA A 149 -8.86 22.78 -4.51
N ALA A 150 -8.84 21.81 -3.60
CA ALA A 150 -7.60 21.32 -2.97
C ALA A 150 -6.64 20.59 -3.94
N TRP A 151 -7.13 20.12 -5.08
CA TRP A 151 -6.27 19.55 -6.13
C TRP A 151 -5.67 20.62 -7.04
N ASP A 152 -6.41 21.68 -7.34
CA ASP A 152 -5.91 22.81 -8.14
C ASP A 152 -4.77 23.54 -7.44
N ASP A 153 -4.83 23.69 -6.12
CA ASP A 153 -3.75 24.27 -5.31
C ASP A 153 -2.42 23.48 -5.39
N LYS A 154 -2.50 22.17 -5.69
CA LYS A 154 -1.33 21.28 -5.79
C LYS A 154 -0.81 21.07 -7.22
N ARG A 155 -1.52 21.57 -8.21
CA ARG A 155 -1.18 21.46 -9.62
C ARG A 155 -0.88 22.82 -10.18
N ASP A 156 0.37 23.11 -10.52
CA ASP A 156 0.77 24.30 -11.27
C ASP A 156 0.07 24.37 -12.66
N GLY A 157 -1.18 24.76 -12.68
CA GLY A 157 -1.87 25.28 -13.85
C GLY A 157 -2.24 24.33 -15.00
N GLU A 158 -1.92 23.03 -14.96
CA GLU A 158 -2.38 22.07 -15.97
C GLU A 158 -3.84 21.62 -15.73
N ARG A 159 -4.77 22.34 -16.35
CA ARG A 159 -6.20 21.97 -16.34
C ARG A 159 -6.44 20.79 -17.29
N THR A 160 -6.70 19.62 -16.73
CA THR A 160 -7.34 18.50 -17.42
C THR A 160 -8.86 18.59 -17.24
N PHE A 161 -9.61 18.38 -18.31
CA PHE A 161 -11.07 18.43 -18.47
C PHE A 161 -11.90 18.41 -17.16
N PRO A 162 -12.59 19.53 -16.79
CA PRO A 162 -13.25 19.70 -15.48
C PRO A 162 -14.25 18.57 -15.13
N ALA A 163 -15.03 18.11 -16.11
CA ALA A 163 -16.03 17.06 -15.90
C ALA A 163 -15.41 15.69 -15.55
N ASN A 164 -14.26 15.35 -16.14
CA ASN A 164 -13.56 14.09 -15.85
C ASN A 164 -12.89 14.14 -14.48
N ASP A 165 -12.39 15.30 -14.08
CA ASP A 165 -11.78 15.48 -12.76
C ASP A 165 -12.83 15.44 -11.65
N ALA A 166 -14.01 16.01 -11.83
CA ALA A 166 -15.13 15.90 -10.90
C ALA A 166 -15.57 14.44 -10.70
N ARG A 167 -15.69 13.68 -11.80
CA ARG A 167 -16.00 12.24 -11.71
C ARG A 167 -14.92 11.46 -10.96
N LYS A 168 -13.66 11.73 -11.25
CA LYS A 168 -12.51 11.09 -10.57
C LYS A 168 -12.49 11.44 -9.07
N ALA A 169 -12.71 12.72 -8.73
CA ALA A 169 -12.79 13.17 -7.34
C ALA A 169 -13.92 12.46 -6.60
N ARG A 170 -15.10 12.44 -7.19
CA ARG A 170 -16.28 11.76 -6.62
C ARG A 170 -16.02 10.27 -6.35
N GLN A 171 -15.49 9.55 -7.35
CA GLN A 171 -15.16 8.14 -7.21
C GLN A 171 -14.05 7.90 -6.17
N LYS A 172 -13.05 8.77 -6.10
CA LYS A 172 -11.97 8.67 -5.13
C LYS A 172 -12.48 8.82 -3.70
N LEU A 173 -13.29 9.85 -3.44
CA LEU A 173 -13.89 10.07 -2.13
C LEU A 173 -14.83 8.92 -1.72
N ALA A 174 -15.67 8.45 -2.64
CA ALA A 174 -16.54 7.31 -2.41
C ALA A 174 -15.73 6.03 -2.07
N SER A 175 -14.65 5.75 -2.83
CA SER A 175 -13.78 4.61 -2.56
C SER A 175 -13.08 4.71 -1.21
N GLN A 176 -12.62 5.90 -0.81
CA GLN A 176 -11.98 6.12 0.49
C GLN A 176 -12.96 5.88 1.66
N ARG A 177 -14.21 6.35 1.52
CA ARG A 177 -15.27 6.11 2.51
C ARG A 177 -15.64 4.64 2.59
N ALA A 178 -15.78 3.98 1.45
CA ALA A 178 -16.05 2.54 1.39
C ALA A 178 -14.90 1.72 1.99
N GLU A 179 -13.65 2.10 1.75
CA GLU A 179 -12.49 1.47 2.37
C GLU A 179 -12.52 1.61 3.89
N ALA A 180 -12.75 2.82 4.40
CA ALA A 180 -12.90 3.06 5.83
C ALA A 180 -14.04 2.23 6.44
N PHE A 181 -15.21 2.22 5.78
CA PHE A 181 -16.36 1.41 6.18
C PHE A 181 -16.04 -0.09 6.25
N VAL A 182 -15.41 -0.64 5.21
CA VAL A 182 -15.01 -2.05 5.17
C VAL A 182 -14.03 -2.39 6.29
N LEU A 183 -13.06 -1.49 6.55
CA LEU A 183 -12.08 -1.70 7.61
C LEU A 183 -12.71 -1.63 9.01
N GLU A 184 -13.65 -0.72 9.23
CA GLU A 184 -14.36 -0.56 10.50
C GLU A 184 -15.25 -1.78 10.80
N HIS A 185 -15.88 -2.37 9.76
CA HIS A 185 -16.75 -3.54 9.90
C HIS A 185 -16.02 -4.88 9.76
N SER A 186 -14.68 -4.86 9.73
CA SER A 186 -13.84 -6.04 9.61
C SER A 186 -13.11 -6.34 10.90
N THR A 187 -13.02 -7.61 11.26
CA THR A 187 -12.23 -8.05 12.40
C THR A 187 -10.82 -8.43 11.94
N LEU A 188 -9.85 -7.56 12.22
CA LEU A 188 -8.44 -7.89 12.06
C LEU A 188 -7.94 -8.55 13.35
N LEU A 189 -7.31 -9.72 13.22
CA LEU A 189 -6.68 -10.36 14.37
C LEU A 189 -5.54 -9.47 14.90
N PRO A 190 -5.47 -9.28 16.22
CA PRO A 190 -4.38 -8.51 16.81
C PRO A 190 -3.03 -9.23 16.57
N PRO A 191 -1.93 -8.46 16.45
CA PRO A 191 -0.60 -9.07 16.39
C PRO A 191 -0.29 -9.81 17.70
N PRO A 192 0.64 -10.79 17.69
CA PRO A 192 1.12 -11.44 18.90
C PRO A 192 1.58 -10.41 19.95
N ALA A 193 1.36 -10.71 21.24
CA ALA A 193 1.73 -9.78 22.31
C ALA A 193 3.25 -9.55 22.43
N GLN A 194 4.06 -10.49 21.95
CA GLN A 194 5.52 -10.41 22.00
C GLN A 194 6.17 -10.62 20.63
N PRO A 195 7.30 -9.92 20.35
CA PRO A 195 8.04 -10.12 19.12
C PRO A 195 8.72 -11.49 19.08
N THR A 196 8.65 -12.15 17.95
CA THR A 196 9.50 -13.32 17.68
C THR A 196 10.87 -12.83 17.22
N ILE A 197 11.92 -13.12 18.03
CA ILE A 197 13.31 -12.80 17.70
C ILE A 197 13.95 -14.07 17.14
N VAL A 198 14.55 -13.96 15.95
CA VAL A 198 15.25 -15.08 15.31
C VAL A 198 16.74 -14.74 15.19
N GLU A 199 17.56 -15.71 15.54
CA GLU A 199 18.98 -15.68 15.23
C GLU A 199 19.15 -15.99 13.74
N THR A 200 19.87 -15.13 13.03
CA THR A 200 20.28 -15.44 11.66
C THR A 200 21.36 -16.52 11.74
N ALA A 201 21.12 -17.64 11.10
CA ALA A 201 22.22 -18.48 10.66
C ALA A 201 23.05 -17.76 9.61
#